data_835c7be6a6d947c64ee8c8821345d241
#
_entry.id   835c7be6a6d947c64ee8c8821345d241
#
_cell.length_a   1.000
_cell.length_b   1.000
_cell.length_c   1.000
_cell.angle_alpha   90.00
_cell.angle_beta   90.00
_cell.angle_gamma   90.00
#
_symmetry.space_group_name_H-M   'P 1'
#
loop_
_entity.id
_entity.type
_entity.pdbx_description
1 polymer ?
#
loop_
_entity_poly.entity_id
_entity_poly.type
_entity_poly.pdbx_seq_one_letter_code
_entity_poly.pdbx_strand_id
1 'polypeptide(L)'
;LTYGPELISKIYLNNDAVMALTSEQLLAMVKEMFAKQHEILYYGPESEKALGKTLVAHHKVSDNPQPLEKRYNRYAETPVPVVYIAQYDAKQLYYFQFSCQGEKYTPEDDAKIELYNAYFGGGMNTIVFQEMREARGLAYSASAWLDTPAHADDTYSYNAFIATQNDKMKQAIEAFDEIINEMPVSQTAFDIAKEGIISQMRTSRTTG
;
A
#
# COMPACT_ATOMS: atom_id res chain seq x y z
N LEU A 1 -0.16 6.61 -11.02
CA LEU A 1 -0.60 5.45 -11.79
C LEU A 1 -1.67 4.66 -11.05
N THR A 2 -1.43 4.24 -9.82
CA THR A 2 -2.26 3.33 -9.03
C THR A 2 -3.71 3.80 -8.85
N TYR A 3 -3.94 5.09 -8.69
CA TYR A 3 -5.27 5.67 -8.44
C TYR A 3 -5.78 6.57 -9.57
N GLY A 4 -5.12 6.56 -10.72
CA GLY A 4 -5.45 7.43 -11.83
C GLY A 4 -4.90 8.86 -11.71
N PRO A 5 -5.00 9.66 -12.78
CA PRO A 5 -4.34 10.97 -12.86
C PRO A 5 -4.96 12.05 -11.95
N GLU A 6 -6.23 11.92 -11.61
CA GLU A 6 -6.91 12.93 -10.79
C GLU A 6 -6.48 12.97 -9.33
N LEU A 7 -5.99 11.84 -8.79
CA LEU A 7 -5.63 11.77 -7.39
C LEU A 7 -4.41 12.61 -7.07
N ILE A 8 -3.42 12.63 -7.95
CA ILE A 8 -2.18 13.39 -7.74
C ILE A 8 -2.48 14.87 -7.49
N SER A 9 -3.38 15.45 -8.28
CA SER A 9 -3.78 16.87 -8.12
C SER A 9 -4.56 17.15 -6.82
N LYS A 10 -5.15 16.11 -6.21
CA LYS A 10 -5.93 16.22 -4.96
C LYS A 10 -5.09 15.98 -3.71
N ILE A 11 -4.04 15.16 -3.81
CA ILE A 11 -3.19 14.78 -2.66
C ILE A 11 -1.99 15.72 -2.52
N TYR A 12 -1.41 16.15 -3.65
CA TYR A 12 -0.21 16.97 -3.64
C TYR A 12 -0.55 18.39 -4.09
N LEU A 13 -0.57 19.32 -3.15
CA LEU A 13 -0.50 20.73 -3.47
C LEU A 13 0.90 21.03 -4.03
N ASN A 14 0.97 21.87 -5.07
CA ASN A 14 2.25 22.40 -5.51
C ASN A 14 2.82 23.38 -4.48
N ASN A 15 4.10 23.69 -4.58
CA ASN A 15 4.78 24.57 -3.62
C ASN A 15 4.08 25.95 -3.49
N ASP A 16 3.63 26.52 -4.59
CA ASP A 16 2.98 27.85 -4.58
C ASP A 16 1.65 27.78 -3.84
N ALA A 17 0.86 26.73 -4.03
CA ALA A 17 -0.39 26.52 -3.31
C ALA A 17 -0.15 26.30 -1.81
N VAL A 18 0.90 25.56 -1.42
CA VAL A 18 1.29 25.39 -0.01
C VAL A 18 1.71 26.71 0.60
N MET A 19 2.53 27.50 -0.09
CA MET A 19 3.01 28.80 0.38
C MET A 19 1.91 29.87 0.45
N ALA A 20 0.83 29.70 -0.30
CA ALA A 20 -0.34 30.59 -0.26
C ALA A 20 -1.33 30.29 0.89
N LEU A 21 -1.16 29.17 1.61
CA LEU A 21 -2.03 28.84 2.74
C LEU A 21 -1.78 29.79 3.91
N THR A 22 -2.87 30.28 4.52
CA THR A 22 -2.81 31.09 5.73
C THR A 22 -3.25 30.30 6.97
N SER A 23 -2.85 30.76 8.15
CA SER A 23 -3.27 30.18 9.43
C SER A 23 -4.80 30.22 9.60
N GLU A 24 -5.46 31.29 9.11
CA GLU A 24 -6.91 31.40 9.14
C GLU A 24 -7.62 30.38 8.30
N GLN A 25 -7.08 30.07 7.10
CA GLN A 25 -7.61 29.01 6.23
C GLN A 25 -7.48 27.65 6.89
N LEU A 26 -6.32 27.33 7.47
CA LEU A 26 -6.10 26.07 8.17
C LEU A 26 -7.02 25.92 9.39
N LEU A 27 -7.19 26.99 10.18
CA LEU A 27 -8.11 26.98 11.31
C LEU A 27 -9.57 26.81 10.87
N ALA A 28 -9.95 27.39 9.74
CA ALA A 28 -11.29 27.21 9.16
C ALA A 28 -11.52 25.76 8.75
N MET A 29 -10.55 25.12 8.11
CA MET A 29 -10.63 23.68 7.74
C MET A 29 -10.75 22.80 8.98
N VAL A 30 -9.98 23.05 10.04
CA VAL A 30 -10.08 22.29 11.30
C VAL A 30 -11.47 22.46 11.91
N LYS A 31 -12.02 23.67 11.97
CA LYS A 31 -13.38 23.92 12.47
C LYS A 31 -14.45 23.19 11.64
N GLU A 32 -14.29 23.17 10.32
CA GLU A 32 -15.19 22.43 9.43
C GLU A 32 -15.15 20.91 9.69
N MET A 33 -13.98 20.35 9.99
CA MET A 33 -13.86 18.94 10.36
C MET A 33 -14.69 18.60 11.62
N PHE A 34 -14.65 19.46 12.63
CA PHE A 34 -15.44 19.29 13.87
C PHE A 34 -16.94 19.47 13.67
N ALA A 35 -17.39 20.06 12.57
CA ALA A 35 -18.79 20.17 12.22
C ALA A 35 -19.36 18.90 11.56
N LYS A 36 -18.50 17.92 11.20
CA LYS A 36 -18.90 16.66 10.56
C LYS A 36 -19.16 15.57 11.59
N GLN A 37 -19.95 14.57 11.18
CA GLN A 37 -20.10 13.33 11.96
C GLN A 37 -18.75 12.64 12.11
N HIS A 38 -18.43 12.23 13.33
CA HIS A 38 -17.20 11.53 13.63
C HIS A 38 -17.39 10.58 14.81
N GLU A 39 -16.49 9.63 14.93
CA GLU A 39 -16.44 8.66 16.03
C GLU A 39 -15.17 8.92 16.84
N ILE A 40 -15.28 8.74 18.16
CA ILE A 40 -14.13 8.82 19.05
C ILE A 40 -13.85 7.41 19.58
N LEU A 41 -12.67 6.91 19.22
CA LEU A 41 -12.16 5.65 19.76
C LEU A 41 -11.15 5.96 20.85
N TYR A 42 -11.38 5.40 22.03
CA TYR A 42 -10.49 5.59 23.17
C TYR A 42 -10.00 4.24 23.69
N TYR A 43 -8.69 4.16 23.86
CA TYR A 43 -8.02 3.09 24.57
C TYR A 43 -7.10 3.71 25.64
N GLY A 44 -7.37 3.47 26.92
CA GLY A 44 -6.61 4.07 28.01
C GLY A 44 -7.14 3.69 29.40
N PRO A 45 -6.51 4.20 30.47
CA PRO A 45 -6.84 3.82 31.86
C PRO A 45 -8.13 4.45 32.40
N GLU A 46 -8.71 5.45 31.73
CA GLU A 46 -9.91 6.10 32.22
C GLU A 46 -11.17 5.26 32.01
N SER A 47 -12.09 5.34 32.96
CA SER A 47 -13.39 4.71 32.78
C SER A 47 -14.25 5.47 31.75
N GLU A 48 -15.15 4.77 31.07
CA GLU A 48 -16.12 5.34 30.15
C GLU A 48 -16.84 6.57 30.72
N LYS A 49 -17.26 6.48 32.01
CA LYS A 49 -17.94 7.58 32.70
C LYS A 49 -17.05 8.81 32.89
N ALA A 50 -15.78 8.63 33.21
CA ALA A 50 -14.83 9.74 33.37
C ALA A 50 -14.53 10.38 32.02
N LEU A 51 -14.24 9.56 31.02
CA LEU A 51 -14.02 10.02 29.64
C LEU A 51 -15.24 10.78 29.10
N GLY A 52 -16.45 10.24 29.27
CA GLY A 52 -17.69 10.87 28.84
C GLY A 52 -17.88 12.28 29.43
N LYS A 53 -17.56 12.50 30.72
CA LYS A 53 -17.58 13.82 31.33
C LYS A 53 -16.58 14.79 30.71
N THR A 54 -15.37 14.31 30.45
CA THR A 54 -14.32 15.11 29.83
C THR A 54 -14.72 15.50 28.40
N LEU A 55 -15.25 14.56 27.63
CA LEU A 55 -15.73 14.82 26.26
C LEU A 55 -16.87 15.84 26.25
N VAL A 56 -17.88 15.70 27.10
CA VAL A 56 -18.99 16.66 27.17
C VAL A 56 -18.50 18.07 27.55
N ALA A 57 -17.49 18.16 28.41
CA ALA A 57 -16.95 19.46 28.84
C ALA A 57 -16.09 20.14 27.78
N HIS A 58 -15.34 19.40 27.00
CA HIS A 58 -14.28 19.96 26.13
C HIS A 58 -14.45 19.67 24.64
N HIS A 59 -15.21 18.65 24.25
CA HIS A 59 -15.45 18.29 22.87
C HIS A 59 -16.83 18.78 22.41
N LYS A 60 -16.86 19.99 21.87
CA LYS A 60 -18.11 20.57 21.39
C LYS A 60 -18.40 20.02 20.00
N VAL A 61 -19.47 19.24 19.89
CA VAL A 61 -20.01 18.74 18.63
C VAL A 61 -21.07 19.70 18.11
N SER A 62 -21.23 19.81 16.80
CA SER A 62 -22.32 20.54 16.19
C SER A 62 -23.67 19.92 16.58
N ASP A 63 -24.70 20.73 16.86
CA ASP A 63 -26.06 20.26 17.11
C ASP A 63 -26.67 19.56 15.89
N ASN A 64 -26.16 19.84 14.69
CA ASN A 64 -26.56 19.20 13.45
C ASN A 64 -25.31 18.81 12.63
N PRO A 65 -24.61 17.72 13.03
CA PRO A 65 -23.36 17.33 12.38
C PRO A 65 -23.63 16.89 10.94
N GLN A 66 -22.88 17.45 10.01
CA GLN A 66 -22.97 17.09 8.60
C GLN A 66 -22.46 15.67 8.39
N PRO A 67 -23.12 14.86 7.55
CA PRO A 67 -22.64 13.52 7.26
C PRO A 67 -21.25 13.56 6.61
N LEU A 68 -20.42 12.61 6.99
CA LEU A 68 -19.12 12.43 6.35
C LEU A 68 -19.35 11.82 4.96
N GLU A 69 -18.92 12.52 3.92
CA GLU A 69 -18.86 11.91 2.60
C GLU A 69 -17.85 10.75 2.62
N LYS A 70 -18.30 9.55 2.32
CA LYS A 70 -17.42 8.39 2.16
C LYS A 70 -16.60 8.59 0.87
N ARG A 71 -15.47 9.25 0.98
CA ARG A 71 -14.48 9.36 -0.09
C ARG A 71 -13.33 8.44 0.22
N TYR A 72 -13.17 7.40 -0.56
CA TYR A 72 -11.97 6.58 -0.57
C TYR A 72 -11.46 6.45 -2.00
N ASN A 73 -10.16 6.34 -2.10
CA ASN A 73 -9.52 6.22 -3.40
C ASN A 73 -9.45 4.73 -3.75
N ARG A 74 -10.07 4.37 -4.86
CA ARG A 74 -9.96 3.03 -5.42
C ARG A 74 -8.77 2.94 -6.37
N TYR A 75 -8.20 1.77 -6.48
CA TYR A 75 -7.23 1.50 -7.54
C TYR A 75 -7.88 1.71 -8.91
N ALA A 76 -7.12 2.31 -9.83
CA ALA A 76 -7.56 2.43 -11.20
C ALA A 76 -7.47 1.06 -11.88
N GLU A 77 -8.55 0.61 -12.48
CA GLU A 77 -8.53 -0.61 -13.28
C GLU A 77 -7.56 -0.48 -14.47
N THR A 78 -6.89 -1.57 -14.79
CA THR A 78 -5.92 -1.66 -15.89
C THR A 78 -6.41 -2.60 -16.99
N PRO A 79 -7.48 -2.25 -17.72
CA PRO A 79 -8.12 -3.14 -18.70
C PRO A 79 -7.25 -3.40 -19.93
N VAL A 80 -6.28 -2.53 -20.18
CA VAL A 80 -5.34 -2.64 -21.31
C VAL A 80 -3.92 -2.36 -20.83
N PRO A 81 -2.89 -3.02 -21.40
CA PRO A 81 -1.51 -2.71 -21.10
C PRO A 81 -1.14 -1.30 -21.58
N VAL A 82 -0.54 -0.50 -20.70
CA VAL A 82 -0.03 0.83 -21.00
C VAL A 82 1.39 0.95 -20.44
N VAL A 83 2.30 1.49 -21.24
CA VAL A 83 3.68 1.76 -20.83
C VAL A 83 3.88 3.26 -20.68
N TYR A 84 4.29 3.69 -19.49
CA TYR A 84 4.68 5.07 -19.22
C TYR A 84 6.20 5.15 -19.10
N ILE A 85 6.80 6.05 -19.87
CA ILE A 85 8.23 6.30 -19.82
C ILE A 85 8.44 7.70 -19.27
N ALA A 86 9.14 7.77 -18.10
CA ALA A 86 9.56 9.03 -17.52
C ALA A 86 11.07 9.15 -17.60
N GLN A 87 11.54 10.24 -18.16
CA GLN A 87 12.98 10.53 -18.23
C GLN A 87 13.48 10.89 -16.83
N TYR A 88 14.57 10.25 -16.43
CA TYR A 88 15.25 10.53 -15.18
C TYR A 88 16.76 10.45 -15.40
N ASP A 89 17.49 11.46 -14.94
CA ASP A 89 18.94 11.53 -15.08
C ASP A 89 19.64 10.69 -13.99
N ALA A 90 19.65 9.39 -14.20
CA ALA A 90 20.33 8.44 -13.32
C ALA A 90 20.97 7.30 -14.10
N LYS A 91 22.00 6.70 -13.49
CA LYS A 91 22.65 5.50 -14.04
C LYS A 91 21.84 4.22 -13.86
N GLN A 92 20.82 4.27 -13.04
CA GLN A 92 19.92 3.16 -12.76
C GLN A 92 18.57 3.45 -13.39
N LEU A 93 17.92 2.39 -13.87
CA LEU A 93 16.53 2.40 -14.30
C LEU A 93 15.65 1.72 -13.26
N TYR A 94 14.46 2.28 -13.09
CA TYR A 94 13.40 1.67 -12.30
C TYR A 94 12.30 1.19 -13.23
N TYR A 95 11.95 -0.08 -13.10
CA TYR A 95 10.77 -0.65 -13.70
C TYR A 95 9.73 -0.90 -12.61
N PHE A 96 8.55 -0.38 -12.82
CA PHE A 96 7.43 -0.61 -11.93
C PHE A 96 6.25 -1.13 -12.75
N GLN A 97 5.73 -2.27 -12.35
CA GLN A 97 4.53 -2.86 -12.92
C GLN A 97 3.40 -2.78 -11.91
N PHE A 98 2.25 -2.35 -12.39
CA PHE A 98 1.01 -2.34 -11.63
C PHE A 98 -0.09 -2.99 -12.48
N SER A 99 -0.81 -3.92 -11.89
CA SER A 99 -1.98 -4.54 -12.49
C SER A 99 -3.11 -4.58 -11.46
N CYS A 100 -4.26 -4.06 -11.84
CA CYS A 100 -5.48 -4.08 -11.03
C CYS A 100 -6.63 -4.51 -11.92
N GLN A 101 -6.83 -5.82 -12.01
CA GLN A 101 -7.93 -6.45 -12.72
C GLN A 101 -8.09 -7.89 -12.18
N GLY A 102 -9.29 -8.40 -12.25
CA GLY A 102 -9.55 -9.78 -11.82
C GLY A 102 -10.63 -9.88 -10.76
N GLU A 103 -10.47 -10.83 -9.87
CA GLU A 103 -11.46 -11.13 -8.84
C GLU A 103 -11.51 -10.06 -7.75
N LYS A 104 -12.69 -9.92 -7.15
CA LYS A 104 -12.87 -9.08 -5.99
C LYS A 104 -12.21 -9.70 -4.78
N TYR A 105 -11.75 -8.83 -3.90
CA TYR A 105 -11.15 -9.23 -2.65
C TYR A 105 -12.12 -10.02 -1.76
N THR A 106 -11.59 -11.08 -1.18
CA THR A 106 -12.25 -11.85 -0.13
C THR A 106 -11.30 -12.00 1.07
N PRO A 107 -11.76 -11.73 2.32
CA PRO A 107 -10.91 -11.85 3.51
C PRO A 107 -10.33 -13.25 3.73
N GLU A 108 -10.96 -14.27 3.19
CA GLU A 108 -10.51 -15.67 3.26
C GLU A 108 -9.18 -15.90 2.55
N ASP A 109 -8.80 -15.00 1.64
CA ASP A 109 -7.54 -15.10 0.89
C ASP A 109 -6.37 -14.41 1.57
N ASP A 110 -6.59 -13.64 2.64
CA ASP A 110 -5.52 -12.88 3.33
C ASP A 110 -4.34 -13.77 3.74
N ALA A 111 -4.60 -14.92 4.34
CA ALA A 111 -3.53 -15.83 4.75
C ALA A 111 -2.73 -16.42 3.56
N LYS A 112 -3.39 -16.65 2.44
CA LYS A 112 -2.75 -17.13 1.21
C LYS A 112 -1.89 -16.03 0.59
N ILE A 113 -2.40 -14.80 0.57
CA ILE A 113 -1.71 -13.63 0.02
C ILE A 113 -0.49 -13.30 0.88
N GLU A 114 -0.63 -13.30 2.21
CA GLU A 114 0.49 -13.10 3.11
C GLU A 114 1.60 -14.15 2.88
N LEU A 115 1.22 -15.43 2.76
CA LEU A 115 2.16 -16.50 2.48
C LEU A 115 2.80 -16.36 1.10
N TYR A 116 2.02 -16.01 0.07
CA TYR A 116 2.53 -15.74 -1.27
C TYR A 116 3.57 -14.61 -1.24
N ASN A 117 3.25 -13.49 -0.62
CA ASN A 117 4.14 -12.33 -0.52
C ASN A 117 5.43 -12.67 0.23
N ALA A 118 5.34 -13.42 1.34
CA ALA A 118 6.50 -13.85 2.12
C ALA A 118 7.38 -14.86 1.38
N TYR A 119 6.79 -15.71 0.54
CA TYR A 119 7.50 -16.70 -0.26
C TYR A 119 8.10 -16.09 -1.53
N PHE A 120 7.28 -15.34 -2.30
CA PHE A 120 7.61 -14.94 -3.66
C PHE A 120 8.43 -13.64 -3.73
N GLY A 121 7.97 -12.54 -3.10
CA GLY A 121 8.51 -11.24 -3.46
C GLY A 121 8.79 -10.21 -2.38
N GLY A 122 8.53 -10.51 -1.11
CA GLY A 122 8.53 -9.50 -0.04
C GLY A 122 9.85 -9.24 0.69
N GLY A 123 10.95 -9.98 0.45
CA GLY A 123 12.19 -9.82 1.21
C GLY A 123 13.39 -10.57 0.64
N MET A 124 14.51 -10.56 1.37
CA MET A 124 15.78 -11.13 0.91
C MET A 124 15.79 -12.66 0.70
N ASN A 125 14.90 -13.37 1.36
CA ASN A 125 14.80 -14.83 1.23
C ASN A 125 13.74 -15.27 0.22
N THR A 126 13.12 -14.33 -0.49
CA THR A 126 12.06 -14.60 -1.45
C THR A 126 12.60 -15.05 -2.80
N ILE A 127 11.76 -15.75 -3.57
CA ILE A 127 12.13 -16.26 -4.90
C ILE A 127 12.60 -15.12 -5.81
N VAL A 128 11.87 -14.01 -5.88
CA VAL A 128 12.23 -12.87 -6.74
C VAL A 128 13.60 -12.31 -6.39
N PHE A 129 13.90 -12.13 -5.12
CA PHE A 129 15.18 -11.59 -4.71
C PHE A 129 16.33 -12.55 -5.01
N GLN A 130 16.16 -13.82 -4.68
CA GLN A 130 17.17 -14.85 -4.92
C GLN A 130 17.46 -15.04 -6.40
N GLU A 131 16.44 -15.09 -7.24
CA GLU A 131 16.60 -15.25 -8.67
C GLU A 131 17.15 -14.00 -9.35
N MET A 132 16.60 -12.84 -9.07
CA MET A 132 16.97 -11.60 -9.78
C MET A 132 18.31 -11.03 -9.34
N ARG A 133 18.60 -11.07 -8.06
CA ARG A 133 19.81 -10.47 -7.48
C ARG A 133 20.92 -11.49 -7.30
N GLU A 134 20.68 -12.57 -6.56
CA GLU A 134 21.74 -13.46 -6.13
C GLU A 134 22.16 -14.43 -7.25
N ALA A 135 21.22 -15.05 -7.94
CA ALA A 135 21.54 -16.04 -8.97
C ALA A 135 21.93 -15.39 -10.31
N ARG A 136 21.20 -14.38 -10.76
CA ARG A 136 21.36 -13.80 -12.11
C ARG A 136 22.12 -12.47 -12.10
N GLY A 137 22.27 -11.79 -10.97
CA GLY A 137 22.93 -10.48 -10.86
C GLY A 137 22.32 -9.39 -11.75
N LEU A 138 21.00 -9.48 -12.01
CA LEU A 138 20.29 -8.60 -12.92
C LEU A 138 19.71 -7.37 -12.26
N ALA A 139 19.47 -7.40 -10.94
CA ALA A 139 18.86 -6.30 -10.24
C ALA A 139 19.57 -6.02 -8.92
N TYR A 140 19.69 -4.74 -8.56
CA TYR A 140 20.11 -4.33 -7.22
C TYR A 140 18.99 -4.57 -6.21
N SER A 141 17.76 -4.26 -6.62
CA SER A 141 16.55 -4.53 -5.86
C SER A 141 15.47 -5.04 -6.80
N ALA A 142 14.79 -6.08 -6.40
CA ALA A 142 13.62 -6.61 -7.07
C ALA A 142 12.62 -7.11 -6.03
N SER A 143 11.36 -6.84 -6.27
CA SER A 143 10.27 -7.27 -5.40
C SER A 143 8.98 -7.41 -6.19
N ALA A 144 8.08 -8.25 -5.69
CA ALA A 144 6.74 -8.38 -6.22
C ALA A 144 5.78 -8.70 -5.08
N TRP A 145 4.57 -8.17 -5.15
CA TRP A 145 3.58 -8.44 -4.12
C TRP A 145 2.17 -8.27 -4.65
N LEU A 146 1.27 -8.98 -4.03
CA LEU A 146 -0.16 -8.84 -4.20
C LEU A 146 -0.70 -8.01 -3.03
N ASP A 147 -1.30 -6.86 -3.33
CA ASP A 147 -1.95 -6.04 -2.31
C ASP A 147 -3.42 -6.44 -2.14
N THR A 148 -3.84 -6.52 -0.89
CA THR A 148 -5.24 -6.61 -0.52
C THR A 148 -5.82 -5.20 -0.41
N PRO A 149 -6.97 -4.93 -1.02
CA PRO A 149 -7.60 -3.62 -0.91
C PRO A 149 -8.17 -3.38 0.49
N ALA A 150 -8.34 -2.10 0.85
CA ALA A 150 -8.94 -1.71 2.12
C ALA A 150 -10.45 -1.98 2.20
N HIS A 151 -11.11 -2.26 1.07
CA HIS A 151 -12.55 -2.47 0.99
C HIS A 151 -12.87 -3.75 0.23
N ALA A 152 -13.83 -4.52 0.76
CA ALA A 152 -14.23 -5.82 0.22
C ALA A 152 -14.80 -5.80 -1.22
N ASP A 153 -15.24 -4.62 -1.69
CA ASP A 153 -15.76 -4.46 -3.06
C ASP A 153 -14.68 -4.16 -4.10
N ASP A 154 -13.46 -3.92 -3.66
CA ASP A 154 -12.35 -3.60 -4.55
C ASP A 154 -11.63 -4.87 -5.01
N THR A 155 -10.85 -4.76 -6.08
CA THR A 155 -10.06 -5.85 -6.62
C THR A 155 -8.66 -5.86 -6.04
N TYR A 156 -8.00 -7.03 -6.09
CA TYR A 156 -6.58 -7.13 -5.79
C TYR A 156 -5.73 -6.31 -6.76
N SER A 157 -4.58 -5.84 -6.30
CA SER A 157 -3.58 -5.28 -7.20
C SER A 157 -2.26 -6.04 -7.10
N TYR A 158 -1.69 -6.34 -8.26
CA TYR A 158 -0.35 -6.90 -8.36
C TYR A 158 0.65 -5.80 -8.65
N ASN A 159 1.72 -5.79 -7.88
CA ASN A 159 2.80 -4.84 -8.00
C ASN A 159 4.13 -5.55 -8.18
N ALA A 160 4.99 -5.01 -9.02
CA ALA A 160 6.35 -5.48 -9.19
C ALA A 160 7.30 -4.30 -9.39
N PHE A 161 8.49 -4.45 -8.86
CA PHE A 161 9.52 -3.42 -8.91
C PHE A 161 10.88 -4.03 -9.20
N ILE A 162 11.61 -3.40 -10.13
CA ILE A 162 13.00 -3.76 -10.44
C ILE A 162 13.82 -2.48 -10.49
N ALA A 163 14.95 -2.47 -9.77
CA ALA A 163 15.99 -1.47 -9.92
C ALA A 163 17.23 -2.13 -10.51
N THR A 164 17.64 -1.70 -11.69
CA THR A 164 18.77 -2.30 -12.43
C THR A 164 19.59 -1.26 -13.17
N GLN A 165 20.69 -1.67 -13.79
CA GLN A 165 21.49 -0.84 -14.66
C GLN A 165 20.81 -0.63 -16.02
N ASN A 166 21.11 0.49 -16.68
CA ASN A 166 20.48 0.88 -17.93
C ASN A 166 20.61 -0.19 -19.04
N ASP A 167 21.77 -0.83 -19.11
CA ASP A 167 22.10 -1.85 -20.11
C ASP A 167 21.48 -3.23 -19.82
N LYS A 168 21.01 -3.45 -18.60
CA LYS A 168 20.42 -4.72 -18.16
C LYS A 168 18.89 -4.74 -18.11
N MET A 169 18.22 -3.61 -18.32
CA MET A 169 16.77 -3.50 -18.12
C MET A 169 15.98 -4.53 -18.93
N LYS A 170 16.31 -4.69 -20.23
CA LYS A 170 15.62 -5.66 -21.09
C LYS A 170 15.74 -7.07 -20.50
N GLN A 171 16.97 -7.49 -20.20
CA GLN A 171 17.25 -8.81 -19.65
C GLN A 171 16.59 -9.01 -18.27
N ALA A 172 16.53 -7.95 -17.46
CA ALA A 172 15.89 -7.99 -16.15
C ALA A 172 14.36 -8.18 -16.26
N ILE A 173 13.71 -7.51 -17.22
CA ILE A 173 12.27 -7.67 -17.48
C ILE A 173 11.99 -9.08 -17.99
N GLU A 174 12.74 -9.58 -18.97
CA GLU A 174 12.57 -10.93 -19.53
C GLU A 174 12.74 -12.01 -18.44
N ALA A 175 13.76 -11.88 -17.61
CA ALA A 175 13.98 -12.80 -16.49
C ALA A 175 12.87 -12.71 -15.42
N PHE A 176 12.34 -11.53 -15.19
CA PHE A 176 11.25 -11.35 -14.25
C PHE A 176 9.94 -11.94 -14.75
N ASP A 177 9.64 -11.76 -16.05
CA ASP A 177 8.47 -12.38 -16.69
C ASP A 177 8.56 -13.92 -16.66
N GLU A 178 9.76 -14.48 -16.86
CA GLU A 178 10.00 -15.92 -16.70
C GLU A 178 9.66 -16.39 -15.27
N ILE A 179 10.15 -15.67 -14.26
CA ILE A 179 9.93 -16.02 -12.84
C ILE A 179 8.44 -15.91 -12.46
N ILE A 180 7.72 -14.92 -12.99
CA ILE A 180 6.29 -14.79 -12.76
C ILE A 180 5.49 -15.92 -13.40
N ASN A 181 5.81 -16.27 -14.65
CA ASN A 181 5.06 -17.27 -15.40
C ASN A 181 5.42 -18.70 -15.00
N GLU A 182 6.67 -18.92 -14.61
CA GLU A 182 7.22 -20.23 -14.25
C GLU A 182 7.81 -20.16 -12.84
N MET A 183 7.00 -19.79 -11.87
CA MET A 183 7.45 -19.57 -10.49
C MET A 183 8.28 -20.77 -9.98
N PRO A 184 9.57 -20.55 -9.64
CA PRO A 184 10.42 -21.63 -9.12
C PRO A 184 9.84 -22.19 -7.81
N VAL A 185 9.84 -23.52 -7.71
CA VAL A 185 9.36 -24.22 -6.52
C VAL A 185 10.54 -24.51 -5.58
N SER A 186 10.48 -23.96 -4.37
CA SER A 186 11.47 -24.21 -3.32
C SER A 186 10.77 -24.54 -2.01
N GLN A 187 10.81 -25.81 -1.61
CA GLN A 187 10.22 -26.23 -0.33
C GLN A 187 10.88 -25.51 0.85
N THR A 188 12.21 -25.33 0.80
CA THR A 188 12.94 -24.62 1.87
C THR A 188 12.49 -23.18 2.00
N ALA A 189 12.34 -22.44 0.89
CA ALA A 189 11.86 -21.06 0.91
C ALA A 189 10.42 -20.97 1.43
N PHE A 190 9.57 -21.92 1.04
CA PHE A 190 8.20 -22.02 1.52
C PHE A 190 8.13 -22.26 3.03
N ASP A 191 8.92 -23.19 3.56
CA ASP A 191 8.95 -23.48 4.99
C ASP A 191 9.47 -22.28 5.79
N ILE A 192 10.49 -21.58 5.31
CA ILE A 192 11.00 -20.34 5.93
C ILE A 192 9.91 -19.27 5.96
N ALA A 193 9.22 -19.03 4.86
CA ALA A 193 8.13 -18.04 4.78
C ALA A 193 7.01 -18.37 5.77
N LYS A 194 6.55 -19.62 5.78
CA LYS A 194 5.50 -20.09 6.68
C LYS A 194 5.89 -19.95 8.16
N GLU A 195 7.07 -20.44 8.54
CA GLU A 195 7.56 -20.33 9.93
C GLU A 195 7.77 -18.86 10.35
N GLY A 196 8.22 -18.00 9.42
CA GLY A 196 8.34 -16.56 9.63
C GLY A 196 7.01 -15.91 10.01
N ILE A 197 5.94 -16.18 9.24
CA ILE A 197 4.59 -15.68 9.51
C ILE A 197 4.08 -16.20 10.86
N ILE A 198 4.20 -17.50 11.13
CA ILE A 198 3.77 -18.10 12.40
C ILE A 198 4.50 -17.46 13.58
N SER A 199 5.81 -17.25 13.47
CA SER A 199 6.63 -16.61 14.48
C SER A 199 6.19 -15.17 14.73
N GLN A 200 5.93 -14.42 13.66
CA GLN A 200 5.42 -13.05 13.73
C GLN A 200 4.06 -12.99 14.44
N MET A 201 3.13 -13.87 14.09
CA MET A 201 1.82 -13.97 14.75
C MET A 201 1.94 -14.28 16.27
N ARG A 202 2.88 -15.16 16.65
CA ARG A 202 3.11 -15.51 18.06
C ARG A 202 3.76 -14.38 18.88
N THR A 203 4.54 -13.54 18.24
CA THR A 203 5.30 -12.46 18.89
C THR A 203 4.61 -11.10 18.78
N SER A 204 3.71 -10.91 17.82
CA SER A 204 2.91 -9.70 17.71
C SER A 204 1.97 -9.60 18.92
N ARG A 205 2.14 -8.55 19.71
CA ARG A 205 1.18 -8.25 20.77
C ARG A 205 -0.04 -7.60 20.12
N THR A 206 -1.19 -8.22 20.29
CA THR A 206 -2.46 -7.55 20.00
C THR A 206 -2.63 -6.45 21.04
N THR A 207 -2.23 -5.23 20.70
CA THR A 207 -2.67 -4.06 21.45
C THR A 207 -4.08 -3.78 20.98
N GLY A 208 -5.07 -4.22 21.78
CA GLY A 208 -6.49 -3.99 21.52
C GLY A 208 -6.87 -2.53 21.60
#